data_8af4fde7212ad0b0b9754951d5c9fb74
#
_entry.id   8af4fde7212ad0b0b9754951d5c9fb74
#
_cell.length_a   1.000
_cell.length_b   1.000
_cell.length_c   1.000
_cell.angle_alpha   90.00
_cell.angle_beta   90.00
_cell.angle_gamma   90.00
#
_symmetry.space_group_name_H-M   'P 1'
#
loop_
_entity.id
_entity.type
_entity.pdbx_description
1 polymer ?
#
loop_
_entity_poly.entity_id
_entity_poly.type
_entity_poly.pdbx_seq_one_letter_code
_entity_poly.pdbx_strand_id
1 'polypeptide(L)'
;MRLLKVCAVVVVVALIATTSLAIAGETLDAVKKRGYLIAGVNGGVFGFSMPDEKGVWKGLDVDTARAIATAVFGDATKIKYVPLTAVQRLPALQAKEIDVLCRNTTQTLTRETANGLNFAHVNYYDGQGFLVPKKLGIKSAKELQGATICVLPGTTTEMNVADFFRAHNMRWRPVVIEQTAELSKAFFGGRCDVLTSDLSQLAAHRATAPNPADYVLLPEVISKEPLAPVVRHGDDQWYDIVNWTVMALLQAEEFGINSENVDKMLQNPNPDIQRFLGVIPGLGAALGVDDKWAYNIVKQVGNYGQIYEANVGVNTALGIPRGLNEQWYKGGIMFAAPFR
;
A
#
# COMPACT_ATOMS: atom_id res chain seq x y z
N MET A 1 -2.02 15.68 -62.27
CA MET A 1 -1.12 16.04 -61.13
C MET A 1 -1.82 16.62 -59.88
N ARG A 2 -2.87 17.44 -60.02
CA ARG A 2 -3.58 17.97 -58.82
C ARG A 2 -4.42 16.92 -58.05
N LEU A 3 -5.10 15.99 -58.74
CA LEU A 3 -5.86 14.92 -58.09
C LEU A 3 -4.98 13.93 -57.28
N LEU A 4 -3.78 13.57 -57.76
CA LEU A 4 -2.86 12.69 -57.03
C LEU A 4 -2.34 13.35 -55.77
N LYS A 5 -2.11 14.68 -55.75
CA LYS A 5 -1.67 15.39 -54.54
C LYS A 5 -2.75 15.49 -53.49
N VAL A 6 -4.02 15.60 -53.88
CA VAL A 6 -5.15 15.62 -52.93
C VAL A 6 -5.36 14.23 -52.28
N CYS A 7 -5.27 13.16 -53.08
CA CYS A 7 -5.36 11.81 -52.52
C CYS A 7 -4.20 11.47 -51.58
N ALA A 8 -2.98 11.93 -51.85
CA ALA A 8 -1.83 11.71 -50.97
C ALA A 8 -1.97 12.45 -49.63
N VAL A 9 -2.51 13.67 -49.62
CA VAL A 9 -2.75 14.45 -48.41
C VAL A 9 -3.87 13.85 -47.57
N VAL A 10 -4.94 13.34 -48.16
CA VAL A 10 -6.06 12.69 -47.46
C VAL A 10 -5.61 11.37 -46.85
N VAL A 11 -4.76 10.58 -47.50
CA VAL A 11 -4.21 9.32 -46.95
C VAL A 11 -3.25 9.59 -45.78
N VAL A 12 -2.41 10.63 -45.86
CA VAL A 12 -1.50 11.01 -44.78
C VAL A 12 -2.27 11.53 -43.53
N VAL A 13 -3.33 12.32 -43.74
CA VAL A 13 -4.19 12.81 -42.65
C VAL A 13 -4.99 11.65 -42.03
N ALA A 14 -5.46 10.68 -42.82
CA ALA A 14 -6.15 9.50 -42.32
C ALA A 14 -5.19 8.56 -41.50
N LEU A 15 -3.91 8.47 -41.91
CA LEU A 15 -2.90 7.69 -41.16
C LEU A 15 -2.48 8.37 -39.84
N ILE A 16 -2.52 9.69 -39.74
CA ILE A 16 -2.21 10.42 -38.51
C ILE A 16 -3.38 10.36 -37.51
N ALA A 17 -4.62 10.23 -38.00
CA ALA A 17 -5.80 10.10 -37.12
C ALA A 17 -5.96 8.73 -36.44
N THR A 18 -5.20 7.71 -36.86
CA THR A 18 -5.27 6.36 -36.29
C THR A 18 -4.25 6.07 -35.18
N THR A 19 -3.40 7.01 -34.79
CA THR A 19 -2.34 6.81 -33.80
C THR A 19 -2.71 7.28 -32.39
N SER A 20 -3.97 7.58 -32.11
CA SER A 20 -4.43 7.99 -30.76
C SER A 20 -5.39 6.97 -30.13
N LEU A 21 -5.25 5.71 -30.40
CA LEU A 21 -5.73 4.70 -29.48
C LEU A 21 -4.63 4.51 -28.44
N ALA A 22 -4.60 5.41 -27.47
CA ALA A 22 -3.96 5.11 -26.19
C ALA A 22 -4.46 3.72 -25.77
N ILE A 23 -3.55 2.77 -25.58
CA ILE A 23 -3.86 1.46 -25.00
C ILE A 23 -4.21 1.75 -23.54
N ALA A 24 -5.43 2.25 -23.32
CA ALA A 24 -6.01 2.39 -22.00
C ALA A 24 -6.49 0.99 -21.58
N GLY A 25 -6.00 0.47 -20.47
CA GLY A 25 -6.61 -0.67 -19.82
C GLY A 25 -6.01 -2.05 -20.05
N GLU A 26 -4.78 -2.19 -20.54
CA GLU A 26 -4.13 -3.50 -20.73
C GLU A 26 -4.22 -4.37 -19.47
N THR A 27 -3.97 -3.78 -18.29
CA THR A 27 -4.00 -4.52 -17.02
C THR A 27 -5.43 -4.86 -16.61
N LEU A 28 -6.38 -3.93 -16.73
CA LEU A 28 -7.79 -4.19 -16.43
C LEU A 28 -8.36 -5.33 -17.27
N ASP A 29 -8.07 -5.32 -18.58
CA ASP A 29 -8.53 -6.35 -19.52
C ASP A 29 -7.93 -7.72 -19.16
N ALA A 30 -6.64 -7.77 -18.86
CA ALA A 30 -5.96 -8.99 -18.45
C ALA A 30 -6.54 -9.55 -17.13
N VAL A 31 -6.80 -8.67 -16.14
CA VAL A 31 -7.40 -9.02 -14.85
C VAL A 31 -8.82 -9.56 -15.06
N LYS A 32 -9.66 -8.85 -15.82
CA LYS A 32 -11.03 -9.28 -16.13
C LYS A 32 -11.06 -10.61 -16.88
N LYS A 33 -10.21 -10.77 -17.90
CA LYS A 33 -10.11 -12.02 -18.68
C LYS A 33 -9.68 -13.21 -17.82
N ARG A 34 -8.79 -13.00 -16.87
CA ARG A 34 -8.32 -14.03 -15.94
C ARG A 34 -9.36 -14.37 -14.87
N GLY A 35 -10.22 -13.43 -14.50
CA GLY A 35 -11.29 -13.60 -13.51
C GLY A 35 -10.87 -13.39 -12.06
N TYR A 36 -9.65 -12.92 -11.80
CA TYR A 36 -9.14 -12.57 -10.47
C TYR A 36 -7.93 -11.61 -10.55
N LEU A 37 -7.74 -10.84 -9.48
CA LEU A 37 -6.58 -9.97 -9.26
C LEU A 37 -5.37 -10.76 -8.75
N ILE A 38 -4.16 -10.44 -9.18
CA ILE A 38 -2.92 -10.94 -8.56
C ILE A 38 -2.25 -9.77 -7.81
N ALA A 39 -2.23 -9.85 -6.48
CA ALA A 39 -1.62 -8.86 -5.62
C ALA A 39 -0.30 -9.35 -5.00
N GLY A 40 0.77 -8.60 -5.18
CA GLY A 40 2.02 -8.81 -4.47
C GLY A 40 1.89 -8.30 -3.03
N VAL A 41 2.26 -9.13 -2.05
CA VAL A 41 2.14 -8.82 -0.62
C VAL A 41 3.40 -9.21 0.15
N ASN A 42 3.52 -8.78 1.41
CA ASN A 42 4.52 -9.32 2.32
C ASN A 42 3.96 -10.57 3.01
N GLY A 43 4.73 -11.64 3.11
CA GLY A 43 4.27 -12.87 3.71
C GLY A 43 4.50 -12.99 5.24
N GLY A 44 4.98 -11.93 5.91
CA GLY A 44 5.44 -12.04 7.29
C GLY A 44 5.30 -10.79 8.16
N VAL A 45 4.42 -9.84 7.81
CA VAL A 45 4.18 -8.64 8.62
C VAL A 45 2.76 -8.68 9.20
N PHE A 46 2.69 -9.03 10.47
CA PHE A 46 1.44 -9.03 11.24
C PHE A 46 0.77 -7.67 11.20
N GLY A 47 -0.56 -7.64 11.00
CA GLY A 47 -1.34 -6.42 10.84
C GLY A 47 -1.28 -5.77 9.43
N PHE A 48 -0.31 -6.12 8.58
CA PHE A 48 -0.22 -5.62 7.19
C PHE A 48 -0.50 -6.70 6.15
N SER A 49 0.28 -7.76 6.13
CA SER A 49 0.02 -8.91 5.23
C SER A 49 0.70 -10.17 5.75
N MET A 50 -0.11 -11.05 6.30
CA MET A 50 0.31 -12.35 6.80
C MET A 50 -0.86 -13.33 6.74
N PRO A 51 -0.66 -14.59 6.31
CA PRO A 51 -1.68 -15.62 6.45
C PRO A 51 -1.81 -16.04 7.92
N ASP A 52 -3.04 -16.30 8.36
CA ASP A 52 -3.29 -16.95 9.65
C ASP A 52 -2.97 -18.45 9.60
N GLU A 53 -3.17 -19.15 10.72
CA GLU A 53 -2.91 -20.60 10.82
C GLU A 53 -3.74 -21.46 9.86
N LYS A 54 -4.83 -20.93 9.32
CA LYS A 54 -5.71 -21.57 8.32
C LYS A 54 -5.33 -21.18 6.90
N GLY A 55 -4.29 -20.37 6.71
CA GLY A 55 -3.86 -19.86 5.40
C GLY A 55 -4.69 -18.67 4.90
N VAL A 56 -5.57 -18.09 5.74
CA VAL A 56 -6.37 -16.92 5.36
C VAL A 56 -5.53 -15.66 5.53
N TRP A 57 -5.36 -14.92 4.45
CA TRP A 57 -4.62 -13.67 4.43
C TRP A 57 -5.36 -12.56 5.17
N LYS A 58 -4.64 -11.80 6.00
CA LYS A 58 -5.15 -10.69 6.81
C LYS A 58 -4.16 -9.53 6.85
N GLY A 59 -4.68 -8.33 7.06
CA GLY A 59 -3.89 -7.13 7.26
C GLY A 59 -4.31 -5.96 6.37
N LEU A 60 -3.83 -4.77 6.68
CA LEU A 60 -4.17 -3.52 6.00
C LEU A 60 -3.86 -3.56 4.49
N ASP A 61 -2.69 -4.10 4.10
CA ASP A 61 -2.31 -4.27 2.70
C ASP A 61 -3.20 -5.32 2.00
N VAL A 62 -3.57 -6.38 2.71
CA VAL A 62 -4.49 -7.43 2.22
C VAL A 62 -5.88 -6.85 1.97
N ASP A 63 -6.41 -6.08 2.92
CA ASP A 63 -7.74 -5.46 2.78
C ASP A 63 -7.75 -4.37 1.71
N THR A 64 -6.65 -3.62 1.55
CA THR A 64 -6.49 -2.70 0.42
C THR A 64 -6.54 -3.46 -0.93
N ALA A 65 -5.83 -4.58 -1.04
CA ALA A 65 -5.86 -5.41 -2.25
C ALA A 65 -7.25 -6.03 -2.49
N ARG A 66 -7.95 -6.46 -1.44
CA ARG A 66 -9.36 -6.93 -1.52
C ARG A 66 -10.30 -5.83 -2.01
N ALA A 67 -10.11 -4.59 -1.57
CA ALA A 67 -10.88 -3.45 -2.04
C ALA A 67 -10.68 -3.24 -3.56
N ILE A 68 -9.45 -3.36 -4.07
CA ILE A 68 -9.16 -3.27 -5.50
C ILE A 68 -9.84 -4.41 -6.28
N ALA A 69 -9.76 -5.65 -5.79
CA ALA A 69 -10.47 -6.77 -6.40
C ALA A 69 -11.99 -6.55 -6.42
N THR A 70 -12.54 -6.00 -5.32
CA THR A 70 -13.96 -5.67 -5.21
C THR A 70 -14.37 -4.57 -6.18
N ALA A 71 -13.53 -3.55 -6.38
CA ALA A 71 -13.80 -2.50 -7.36
C ALA A 71 -13.95 -3.07 -8.79
N VAL A 72 -13.12 -4.04 -9.16
CA VAL A 72 -13.09 -4.64 -10.50
C VAL A 72 -14.19 -5.68 -10.70
N PHE A 73 -14.44 -6.53 -9.70
CA PHE A 73 -15.30 -7.72 -9.84
C PHE A 73 -16.61 -7.65 -9.07
N GLY A 74 -16.79 -6.66 -8.17
CA GLY A 74 -17.88 -6.67 -7.21
C GLY A 74 -17.75 -7.79 -6.16
N ASP A 75 -16.59 -8.45 -6.06
CA ASP A 75 -16.36 -9.64 -5.21
C ASP A 75 -14.94 -9.61 -4.62
N ALA A 76 -14.83 -9.47 -3.30
CA ALA A 76 -13.59 -9.41 -2.55
C ALA A 76 -12.79 -10.73 -2.54
N THR A 77 -13.38 -11.82 -2.99
CA THR A 77 -12.73 -13.15 -3.05
C THR A 77 -11.99 -13.40 -4.37
N LYS A 78 -12.19 -12.55 -5.38
CA LYS A 78 -11.55 -12.65 -6.70
C LYS A 78 -10.11 -12.15 -6.69
N ILE A 79 -9.28 -12.73 -5.83
CA ILE A 79 -7.91 -12.31 -5.61
C ILE A 79 -6.98 -13.49 -5.32
N LYS A 80 -5.74 -13.41 -5.83
CA LYS A 80 -4.63 -14.28 -5.49
C LYS A 80 -3.49 -13.44 -4.90
N TYR A 81 -2.96 -13.87 -3.76
CA TYR A 81 -1.81 -13.22 -3.13
C TYR A 81 -0.51 -13.91 -3.53
N VAL A 82 0.52 -13.10 -3.82
CA VAL A 82 1.88 -13.56 -4.12
C VAL A 82 2.82 -12.95 -3.08
N PRO A 83 3.32 -13.73 -2.11
CA PRO A 83 4.29 -13.23 -1.15
C PRO A 83 5.63 -12.96 -1.85
N LEU A 84 6.18 -11.76 -1.61
CA LEU A 84 7.41 -11.29 -2.23
C LEU A 84 8.34 -10.70 -1.17
N THR A 85 9.65 -10.92 -1.32
CA THR A 85 10.65 -10.21 -0.53
C THR A 85 10.76 -8.74 -0.96
N ALA A 86 11.48 -7.92 -0.20
CA ALA A 86 11.69 -6.53 -0.56
C ALA A 86 12.48 -6.38 -1.88
N VAL A 87 13.38 -7.32 -2.18
CA VAL A 87 14.17 -7.35 -3.42
C VAL A 87 13.32 -7.79 -4.61
N GLN A 88 12.41 -8.76 -4.42
CA GLN A 88 11.61 -9.34 -5.49
C GLN A 88 10.44 -8.45 -5.94
N ARG A 89 9.88 -7.62 -5.04
CA ARG A 89 8.59 -6.95 -5.24
C ARG A 89 8.53 -6.04 -6.46
N LEU A 90 9.56 -5.21 -6.71
CA LEU A 90 9.56 -4.28 -7.85
C LEU A 90 9.82 -5.01 -9.18
N PRO A 91 10.80 -5.92 -9.30
CA PRO A 91 10.96 -6.76 -10.49
C PRO A 91 9.70 -7.57 -10.83
N ALA A 92 9.03 -8.19 -9.88
CA ALA A 92 7.81 -8.96 -10.11
C ALA A 92 6.67 -8.08 -10.69
N LEU A 93 6.53 -6.83 -10.19
CA LEU A 93 5.56 -5.89 -10.72
C LEU A 93 5.92 -5.46 -12.15
N GLN A 94 7.20 -5.15 -12.43
CA GLN A 94 7.69 -4.78 -13.76
C GLN A 94 7.54 -5.93 -14.78
N ALA A 95 7.78 -7.17 -14.35
CA ALA A 95 7.64 -8.37 -15.18
C ALA A 95 6.19 -8.81 -15.40
N LYS A 96 5.18 -8.07 -14.89
CA LYS A 96 3.75 -8.40 -14.97
C LYS A 96 3.39 -9.74 -14.26
N GLU A 97 4.20 -10.21 -13.31
CA GLU A 97 3.90 -11.38 -12.48
C GLU A 97 2.77 -11.08 -11.48
N ILE A 98 2.63 -9.80 -11.11
CA ILE A 98 1.56 -9.26 -10.30
C ILE A 98 0.93 -8.03 -10.99
N ASP A 99 -0.34 -7.78 -10.70
CA ASP A 99 -1.09 -6.65 -11.27
C ASP A 99 -0.91 -5.38 -10.43
N VAL A 100 -0.83 -5.54 -9.12
CA VAL A 100 -0.64 -4.48 -8.13
C VAL A 100 0.24 -4.98 -6.99
N LEU A 101 1.03 -4.08 -6.42
CA LEU A 101 1.84 -4.34 -5.23
C LEU A 101 1.22 -3.63 -4.03
N CYS A 102 0.63 -4.39 -3.10
CA CYS A 102 0.14 -3.94 -1.80
C CYS A 102 1.04 -4.53 -0.72
N ARG A 103 2.19 -3.86 -0.45
CA ARG A 103 3.26 -4.43 0.35
C ARG A 103 4.09 -3.34 1.03
N ASN A 104 3.45 -2.55 1.91
CA ASN A 104 4.15 -1.53 2.68
C ASN A 104 5.34 -0.90 1.89
N THR A 105 5.04 -0.36 0.72
CA THR A 105 6.05 0.14 -0.21
C THR A 105 6.09 1.67 -0.19
N THR A 106 7.20 2.22 0.27
CA THR A 106 7.42 3.65 0.36
C THR A 106 7.54 4.28 -1.01
N GLN A 107 6.76 5.32 -1.26
CA GLN A 107 6.90 6.18 -2.43
C GLN A 107 8.23 6.95 -2.36
N THR A 108 9.03 6.86 -3.42
CA THR A 108 10.27 7.63 -3.55
C THR A 108 10.47 8.09 -4.99
N LEU A 109 11.18 9.21 -5.17
CA LEU A 109 11.52 9.74 -6.50
C LEU A 109 12.13 8.65 -7.41
N THR A 110 13.09 7.90 -6.91
CA THR A 110 13.78 6.85 -7.70
C THR A 110 12.82 5.73 -8.13
N ARG A 111 11.93 5.29 -7.22
CA ARG A 111 10.95 4.22 -7.55
C ARG A 111 9.95 4.68 -8.60
N GLU A 112 9.52 5.92 -8.56
CA GLU A 112 8.64 6.48 -9.60
C GLU A 112 9.37 6.66 -10.91
N THR A 113 10.48 7.37 -10.92
CA THR A 113 11.16 7.76 -12.15
C THR A 113 12.02 6.65 -12.74
N ALA A 114 13.07 6.20 -12.03
CA ALA A 114 14.04 5.23 -12.56
C ALA A 114 13.46 3.80 -12.67
N ASN A 115 12.51 3.43 -11.79
CA ASN A 115 11.89 2.11 -11.84
C ASN A 115 10.57 2.10 -12.63
N GLY A 116 10.07 3.24 -13.11
CA GLY A 116 8.88 3.30 -13.95
C GLY A 116 7.61 2.83 -13.25
N LEU A 117 7.37 3.31 -12.02
CA LEU A 117 6.26 2.89 -11.17
C LEU A 117 5.38 4.08 -10.80
N ASN A 118 4.07 3.88 -10.74
CA ASN A 118 3.11 4.83 -10.19
C ASN A 118 2.69 4.38 -8.78
N PHE A 119 2.80 5.28 -7.82
CA PHE A 119 2.24 5.10 -6.48
C PHE A 119 0.83 5.67 -6.44
N ALA A 120 -0.14 4.87 -6.06
CA ALA A 120 -1.50 5.29 -5.81
C ALA A 120 -1.56 6.18 -4.54
N HIS A 121 -2.77 6.56 -4.12
CA HIS A 121 -2.92 7.34 -2.91
C HIS A 121 -2.29 6.62 -1.70
N VAL A 122 -1.60 7.39 -0.85
CA VAL A 122 -0.97 6.84 0.36
C VAL A 122 -2.03 6.22 1.26
N ASN A 123 -1.85 4.95 1.61
CA ASN A 123 -2.74 4.22 2.51
C ASN A 123 -2.19 4.08 3.93
N TYR A 124 -0.92 4.48 4.17
CA TYR A 124 -0.33 4.52 5.50
C TYR A 124 0.89 5.46 5.53
N TYR A 125 0.88 6.45 6.41
CA TYR A 125 2.04 7.29 6.70
C TYR A 125 2.81 6.70 7.86
N ASP A 126 4.08 6.36 7.61
CA ASP A 126 4.99 5.75 8.57
C ASP A 126 6.32 6.54 8.65
N GLY A 127 7.21 6.05 9.47
CA GLY A 127 8.57 6.51 9.61
C GLY A 127 9.46 5.37 10.07
N GLN A 128 10.76 5.46 9.82
CA GLN A 128 11.73 4.46 10.28
C GLN A 128 12.18 4.71 11.71
N GLY A 129 12.30 3.63 12.47
CA GLY A 129 12.80 3.66 13.85
C GLY A 129 13.72 2.48 14.18
N PHE A 130 13.89 2.24 15.48
CA PHE A 130 14.76 1.21 16.02
C PHE A 130 14.06 0.46 17.15
N LEU A 131 14.13 -0.87 17.11
CA LEU A 131 13.68 -1.77 18.16
C LEU A 131 14.90 -2.38 18.82
N VAL A 132 14.99 -2.28 20.17
CA VAL A 132 16.11 -2.77 20.96
C VAL A 132 15.63 -3.60 22.14
N PRO A 133 16.41 -4.60 22.60
CA PRO A 133 16.16 -5.25 23.88
C PRO A 133 16.32 -4.27 25.03
N LYS A 134 15.34 -4.20 25.95
CA LYS A 134 15.39 -3.33 27.15
C LYS A 134 16.64 -3.56 28.02
N LYS A 135 17.13 -4.81 28.08
CA LYS A 135 18.33 -5.18 28.84
C LYS A 135 19.59 -4.42 28.40
N LEU A 136 19.63 -3.86 27.22
CA LEU A 136 20.76 -3.05 26.74
C LEU A 136 20.78 -1.64 27.38
N GLY A 137 19.69 -1.18 28.00
CA GLY A 137 19.60 0.12 28.64
C GLY A 137 19.65 1.33 27.75
N ILE A 138 19.65 1.12 26.43
CA ILE A 138 19.72 2.17 25.38
C ILE A 138 18.43 2.97 25.38
N LYS A 139 18.53 4.30 25.35
CA LYS A 139 17.38 5.23 25.37
C LYS A 139 17.28 6.10 24.11
N SER A 140 18.33 6.13 23.30
CA SER A 140 18.41 6.96 22.09
C SER A 140 19.16 6.22 20.98
N ALA A 141 18.74 6.42 19.74
CA ALA A 141 19.44 5.90 18.56
C ALA A 141 20.88 6.45 18.45
N LYS A 142 21.18 7.58 19.08
CA LYS A 142 22.52 8.17 19.13
C LYS A 142 23.49 7.38 20.03
N GLU A 143 22.99 6.45 20.83
CA GLU A 143 23.80 5.56 21.67
C GLU A 143 24.18 4.24 20.95
N LEU A 144 23.75 4.05 19.69
CA LEU A 144 23.95 2.83 18.92
C LEU A 144 25.33 2.71 18.24
N GLN A 145 26.34 3.46 18.72
CA GLN A 145 27.70 3.39 18.18
C GLN A 145 28.26 1.96 18.21
N GLY A 146 28.61 1.44 17.03
CA GLY A 146 29.21 0.11 16.88
C GLY A 146 28.24 -1.07 16.94
N ALA A 147 26.94 -0.80 17.09
CA ALA A 147 25.90 -1.84 17.15
C ALA A 147 25.83 -2.70 15.90
N THR A 148 25.43 -3.95 16.08
CA THR A 148 24.98 -4.82 14.99
C THR A 148 23.50 -4.58 14.73
N ILE A 149 23.13 -4.26 13.48
CA ILE A 149 21.76 -3.88 13.12
C ILE A 149 21.21 -4.81 12.06
N CYS A 150 20.12 -5.51 12.38
CA CYS A 150 19.35 -6.31 11.42
C CYS A 150 18.57 -5.39 10.47
N VAL A 151 18.66 -5.65 9.18
CA VAL A 151 17.99 -4.88 8.11
C VAL A 151 17.63 -5.75 6.92
N LEU A 152 16.52 -5.43 6.25
CA LEU A 152 16.12 -6.05 4.98
C LEU A 152 16.82 -5.35 3.80
N PRO A 153 17.42 -6.09 2.87
CA PRO A 153 18.04 -5.49 1.68
C PRO A 153 16.99 -4.92 0.70
N GLY A 154 17.39 -3.94 -0.11
CA GLY A 154 16.53 -3.33 -1.14
C GLY A 154 15.40 -2.47 -0.57
N THR A 155 15.55 -1.98 0.65
CA THR A 155 14.59 -1.13 1.34
C THR A 155 15.09 0.32 1.49
N THR A 156 14.17 1.26 1.68
CA THR A 156 14.48 2.62 2.12
C THR A 156 15.18 2.59 3.48
N THR A 157 14.78 1.66 4.35
CA THR A 157 15.32 1.52 5.70
C THR A 157 16.80 1.13 5.72
N GLU A 158 17.28 0.33 4.76
CA GLU A 158 18.70 0.02 4.60
C GLU A 158 19.52 1.29 4.25
N MET A 159 18.99 2.12 3.35
CA MET A 159 19.65 3.38 2.97
C MET A 159 19.60 4.40 4.08
N ASN A 160 18.45 4.60 4.71
CA ASN A 160 18.26 5.61 5.74
C ASN A 160 19.10 5.32 7.00
N VAL A 161 19.24 4.06 7.42
CA VAL A 161 20.11 3.73 8.57
C VAL A 161 21.57 4.05 8.26
N ALA A 162 22.05 3.77 7.06
CA ALA A 162 23.41 4.12 6.65
C ALA A 162 23.63 5.62 6.67
N ASP A 163 22.66 6.40 6.17
CA ASP A 163 22.71 7.86 6.17
C ASP A 163 22.65 8.45 7.58
N PHE A 164 21.77 7.90 8.44
CA PHE A 164 21.69 8.33 9.84
C PHE A 164 23.01 8.16 10.59
N PHE A 165 23.63 6.99 10.48
CA PHE A 165 24.90 6.71 11.14
C PHE A 165 26.04 7.58 10.59
N ARG A 166 26.10 7.80 9.28
CA ARG A 166 27.06 8.70 8.63
C ARG A 166 26.88 10.15 9.09
N ALA A 167 25.64 10.64 9.12
CA ALA A 167 25.35 12.02 9.55
C ALA A 167 25.73 12.30 11.03
N HIS A 168 25.72 11.27 11.88
CA HIS A 168 26.11 11.37 13.29
C HIS A 168 27.55 10.93 13.57
N ASN A 169 28.37 10.69 12.53
CA ASN A 169 29.75 10.19 12.63
C ASN A 169 29.84 8.89 13.46
N MET A 170 28.81 8.04 13.40
CA MET A 170 28.75 6.77 14.09
C MET A 170 29.10 5.61 13.15
N ARG A 171 29.63 4.53 13.70
CA ARG A 171 29.84 3.24 13.00
C ARG A 171 28.77 2.26 13.42
N TRP A 172 28.41 1.35 12.51
CA TRP A 172 27.51 0.24 12.75
C TRP A 172 27.90 -0.97 11.89
N ARG A 173 27.34 -2.11 12.16
CA ARG A 173 27.59 -3.36 11.41
C ARG A 173 26.26 -3.91 10.89
N PRO A 174 26.00 -3.95 9.57
CA PRO A 174 24.78 -4.52 9.03
C PRO A 174 24.75 -6.03 9.19
N VAL A 175 23.58 -6.56 9.58
CA VAL A 175 23.20 -7.95 9.49
C VAL A 175 22.05 -8.03 8.50
N VAL A 176 22.38 -8.29 7.24
CA VAL A 176 21.42 -8.27 6.11
C VAL A 176 20.75 -9.63 6.02
N ILE A 177 19.40 -9.64 6.06
CA ILE A 177 18.58 -10.87 5.99
C ILE A 177 17.38 -10.56 5.09
N GLU A 178 17.18 -11.36 4.04
CA GLU A 178 16.18 -11.08 3.01
C GLU A 178 14.73 -11.41 3.44
N GLN A 179 14.55 -12.50 4.18
CA GLN A 179 13.24 -12.96 4.59
C GLN A 179 12.81 -12.32 5.91
N THR A 180 11.62 -11.68 5.93
CA THR A 180 11.08 -10.97 7.11
C THR A 180 10.99 -11.88 8.35
N ALA A 181 10.52 -13.12 8.19
CA ALA A 181 10.42 -14.07 9.30
C ALA A 181 11.79 -14.47 9.86
N GLU A 182 12.80 -14.65 9.00
CA GLU A 182 14.16 -14.98 9.42
C GLU A 182 14.87 -13.77 10.08
N LEU A 183 14.57 -12.55 9.61
CA LEU A 183 15.03 -11.31 10.24
C LEU A 183 14.56 -11.22 11.68
N SER A 184 13.27 -11.49 11.94
CA SER A 184 12.70 -11.53 13.29
C SER A 184 13.40 -12.56 14.17
N LYS A 185 13.57 -13.80 13.68
CA LYS A 185 14.25 -14.87 14.38
C LYS A 185 15.69 -14.51 14.74
N ALA A 186 16.42 -13.91 13.79
CA ALA A 186 17.80 -13.49 14.01
C ALA A 186 17.91 -12.42 15.10
N PHE A 187 17.03 -11.43 15.07
CA PHE A 187 17.00 -10.37 16.09
C PHE A 187 16.63 -10.93 17.48
N PHE A 188 15.54 -11.67 17.58
CA PHE A 188 15.12 -12.26 18.87
C PHE A 188 16.09 -13.31 19.39
N GLY A 189 16.82 -13.98 18.50
CA GLY A 189 17.92 -14.90 18.84
C GLY A 189 19.24 -14.21 19.22
N GLY A 190 19.29 -12.86 19.19
CA GLY A 190 20.48 -12.09 19.60
C GLY A 190 21.61 -12.05 18.56
N ARG A 191 21.33 -12.35 17.28
CA ARG A 191 22.31 -12.23 16.20
C ARG A 191 22.64 -10.77 15.85
N CYS A 192 21.74 -9.85 16.15
CA CYS A 192 21.94 -8.40 16.07
C CYS A 192 21.40 -7.71 17.32
N ASP A 193 22.01 -6.59 17.69
CA ASP A 193 21.66 -5.80 18.85
C ASP A 193 20.38 -5.00 18.63
N VAL A 194 20.14 -4.61 17.38
CA VAL A 194 19.07 -3.68 16.96
C VAL A 194 18.36 -4.24 15.75
N LEU A 195 17.05 -4.05 15.69
CA LEU A 195 16.26 -4.20 14.46
C LEU A 195 15.80 -2.80 14.01
N THR A 196 16.00 -2.48 12.72
CA THR A 196 15.48 -1.25 12.12
C THR A 196 14.51 -1.58 10.99
N SER A 197 13.40 -0.87 10.97
CA SER A 197 12.35 -0.93 9.94
C SER A 197 11.39 0.26 10.12
N ASP A 198 10.30 0.30 9.35
CA ASP A 198 9.16 1.17 9.59
C ASP A 198 8.62 0.93 11.01
N LEU A 199 8.16 1.96 11.70
CA LEU A 199 7.68 1.88 13.08
C LEU A 199 6.51 0.88 13.21
N SER A 200 5.62 0.86 12.24
CA SER A 200 4.51 -0.09 12.21
C SER A 200 4.99 -1.55 12.11
N GLN A 201 6.02 -1.81 11.30
CA GLN A 201 6.65 -3.13 11.21
C GLN A 201 7.39 -3.48 12.50
N LEU A 202 8.09 -2.52 13.13
CA LEU A 202 8.73 -2.76 14.42
C LEU A 202 7.72 -3.08 15.51
N ALA A 203 6.54 -2.44 15.48
CA ALA A 203 5.41 -2.80 16.35
C ALA A 203 4.93 -4.23 16.09
N ALA A 204 4.82 -4.63 14.80
CA ALA A 204 4.46 -5.98 14.41
C ALA A 204 5.48 -7.02 14.88
N HIS A 205 6.77 -6.76 14.67
CA HIS A 205 7.85 -7.62 15.20
C HIS A 205 7.77 -7.74 16.73
N ARG A 206 7.61 -6.62 17.44
CA ARG A 206 7.48 -6.64 18.89
C ARG A 206 6.25 -7.44 19.35
N ALA A 207 5.10 -7.27 18.69
CA ALA A 207 3.88 -7.99 19.04
C ALA A 207 4.00 -9.51 18.89
N THR A 208 4.86 -9.97 17.96
CA THR A 208 5.12 -11.39 17.70
C THR A 208 6.38 -11.92 18.41
N ALA A 209 7.04 -11.10 19.23
CA ALA A 209 8.22 -11.51 20.01
C ALA A 209 7.84 -12.57 21.06
N PRO A 210 8.77 -13.46 21.46
CA PRO A 210 8.55 -14.42 22.55
C PRO A 210 8.08 -13.76 23.85
N ASN A 211 8.62 -12.58 24.17
CA ASN A 211 8.16 -11.71 25.25
C ASN A 211 8.20 -10.24 24.78
N PRO A 212 7.08 -9.67 24.30
CA PRO A 212 7.02 -8.30 23.79
C PRO A 212 7.49 -7.23 24.78
N ALA A 213 7.34 -7.50 26.09
CA ALA A 213 7.74 -6.59 27.15
C ALA A 213 9.25 -6.38 27.26
N ASP A 214 10.06 -7.29 26.71
CA ASP A 214 11.52 -7.22 26.75
C ASP A 214 12.12 -6.25 25.71
N TYR A 215 11.30 -5.71 24.81
CA TYR A 215 11.73 -4.86 23.71
C TYR A 215 11.10 -3.48 23.80
N VAL A 216 11.84 -2.48 23.33
CA VAL A 216 11.40 -1.08 23.31
C VAL A 216 11.75 -0.44 21.98
N LEU A 217 10.81 0.37 21.45
CA LEU A 217 11.05 1.28 20.34
C LEU A 217 11.80 2.51 20.87
N LEU A 218 12.89 2.88 20.21
CA LEU A 218 13.58 4.14 20.51
C LEU A 218 12.75 5.33 20.00
N PRO A 219 12.90 6.52 20.61
CA PRO A 219 12.04 7.67 20.32
C PRO A 219 12.32 8.33 18.96
N GLU A 220 13.47 8.08 18.36
CA GLU A 220 13.85 8.72 17.11
C GLU A 220 13.10 8.10 15.92
N VAL A 221 12.56 8.99 15.07
CA VAL A 221 12.03 8.68 13.74
C VAL A 221 12.97 9.31 12.72
N ILE A 222 13.66 8.49 11.93
CA ILE A 222 14.76 8.92 11.09
C ILE A 222 14.40 9.12 9.61
N SER A 223 13.16 8.82 9.23
CA SER A 223 12.67 9.03 7.85
C SER A 223 11.18 9.32 7.81
N LYS A 224 10.71 9.65 6.60
CA LYS A 224 9.30 9.69 6.21
C LYS A 224 9.05 8.52 5.27
N GLU A 225 8.08 7.68 5.59
CA GLU A 225 7.72 6.50 4.81
C GLU A 225 6.24 6.57 4.41
N PRO A 226 5.89 7.31 3.33
CA PRO A 226 4.55 7.28 2.75
C PRO A 226 4.35 5.96 2.00
N LEU A 227 3.56 5.05 2.57
CA LEU A 227 3.30 3.74 2.01
C LEU A 227 2.07 3.78 1.12
N ALA A 228 2.15 3.16 -0.05
CA ALA A 228 1.04 3.14 -1.00
C ALA A 228 1.02 1.86 -1.84
N PRO A 229 -0.14 1.49 -2.41
CA PRO A 229 -0.21 0.52 -3.50
C PRO A 229 0.54 1.02 -4.72
N VAL A 230 1.19 0.10 -5.45
CA VAL A 230 2.06 0.46 -6.58
C VAL A 230 1.63 -0.29 -7.83
N VAL A 231 1.61 0.40 -8.96
CA VAL A 231 1.34 -0.14 -10.29
C VAL A 231 2.46 0.26 -11.27
N ARG A 232 2.51 -0.36 -12.44
CA ARG A 232 3.45 0.00 -13.52
C ARG A 232 3.07 1.34 -14.15
N HIS A 233 4.04 2.05 -14.70
CA HIS A 233 3.79 3.15 -15.62
C HIS A 233 3.07 2.70 -16.90
N GLY A 234 2.37 3.64 -17.55
CA GLY A 234 1.82 3.47 -18.89
C GLY A 234 0.46 2.79 -18.94
N ASP A 235 -0.22 2.60 -17.81
CA ASP A 235 -1.59 2.14 -17.73
C ASP A 235 -2.38 3.05 -16.78
N ASP A 236 -2.79 4.20 -17.30
CA ASP A 236 -3.44 5.26 -16.51
C ASP A 236 -4.79 4.79 -15.98
N GLN A 237 -5.55 4.00 -16.75
CA GLN A 237 -6.82 3.45 -16.28
C GLN A 237 -6.63 2.52 -15.07
N TRP A 238 -5.62 1.66 -15.12
CA TRP A 238 -5.32 0.78 -13.98
C TRP A 238 -4.86 1.56 -12.76
N TYR A 239 -4.01 2.58 -12.98
CA TYR A 239 -3.61 3.51 -11.94
C TYR A 239 -4.83 4.20 -11.31
N ASP A 240 -5.73 4.74 -12.10
CA ASP A 240 -6.94 5.42 -11.61
C ASP A 240 -7.82 4.48 -10.77
N ILE A 241 -8.05 3.24 -11.21
CA ILE A 241 -8.81 2.24 -10.44
C ILE A 241 -8.17 2.02 -9.08
N VAL A 242 -6.86 1.78 -9.01
CA VAL A 242 -6.15 1.52 -7.76
C VAL A 242 -6.15 2.76 -6.87
N ASN A 243 -5.86 3.93 -7.44
CA ASN A 243 -5.81 5.21 -6.75
C ASN A 243 -7.18 5.60 -6.15
N TRP A 244 -8.23 5.56 -6.97
CA TRP A 244 -9.58 5.88 -6.52
C TRP A 244 -10.17 4.83 -5.56
N THR A 245 -9.69 3.58 -5.61
CA THR A 245 -10.05 2.57 -4.61
C THR A 245 -9.57 2.97 -3.21
N VAL A 246 -8.32 3.43 -3.07
CA VAL A 246 -7.82 3.91 -1.77
C VAL A 246 -8.58 5.15 -1.32
N MET A 247 -8.81 6.10 -2.24
CA MET A 247 -9.62 7.28 -1.94
C MET A 247 -11.05 6.93 -1.55
N ALA A 248 -11.66 5.89 -2.12
CA ALA A 248 -13.00 5.45 -1.76
C ALA A 248 -13.06 4.92 -0.32
N LEU A 249 -12.04 4.22 0.15
CA LEU A 249 -11.95 3.79 1.55
C LEU A 249 -11.94 5.00 2.51
N LEU A 250 -11.17 6.04 2.17
CA LEU A 250 -11.09 7.28 2.96
C LEU A 250 -12.38 8.08 2.90
N GLN A 251 -12.96 8.24 1.71
CA GLN A 251 -14.20 8.99 1.52
C GLN A 251 -15.39 8.34 2.24
N ALA A 252 -15.45 7.01 2.26
CA ALA A 252 -16.46 6.29 3.01
C ALA A 252 -16.38 6.59 4.52
N GLU A 253 -15.16 6.62 5.08
CA GLU A 253 -14.96 7.00 6.48
C GLU A 253 -15.39 8.46 6.73
N GLU A 254 -15.01 9.39 5.85
CA GLU A 254 -15.39 10.81 5.96
C GLU A 254 -16.91 11.00 5.93
N PHE A 255 -17.62 10.26 5.09
CA PHE A 255 -19.08 10.27 5.04
C PHE A 255 -19.75 9.50 6.19
N GLY A 256 -18.99 8.86 7.07
CA GLY A 256 -19.51 8.00 8.13
C GLY A 256 -20.19 6.72 7.60
N ILE A 257 -19.82 6.29 6.39
CA ILE A 257 -20.33 5.07 5.75
C ILE A 257 -19.40 3.92 6.11
N ASN A 258 -19.97 2.81 6.56
CA ASN A 258 -19.27 1.61 6.96
C ASN A 258 -19.99 0.35 6.48
N SER A 259 -19.41 -0.84 6.70
CA SER A 259 -19.98 -2.11 6.25
C SER A 259 -21.36 -2.44 6.85
N GLU A 260 -21.69 -1.85 7.99
CA GLU A 260 -22.95 -2.10 8.71
C GLU A 260 -24.09 -1.21 8.24
N ASN A 261 -23.76 0.04 7.83
CA ASN A 261 -24.78 1.04 7.48
C ASN A 261 -24.90 1.34 5.97
N VAL A 262 -24.00 0.84 5.13
CA VAL A 262 -23.92 1.18 3.70
C VAL A 262 -25.24 0.90 2.95
N ASP A 263 -25.98 -0.16 3.30
CA ASP A 263 -27.29 -0.46 2.70
C ASP A 263 -28.31 0.66 2.97
N LYS A 264 -28.34 1.15 4.21
CA LYS A 264 -29.21 2.25 4.61
C LYS A 264 -28.81 3.57 3.92
N MET A 265 -27.51 3.76 3.70
CA MET A 265 -26.95 4.95 3.09
C MET A 265 -27.30 5.10 1.61
N LEU A 266 -27.75 4.05 0.92
CA LEU A 266 -28.31 4.13 -0.43
C LEU A 266 -29.58 5.03 -0.50
N GLN A 267 -30.27 5.23 0.63
CA GLN A 267 -31.45 6.10 0.73
C GLN A 267 -31.10 7.51 1.24
N ASN A 268 -29.81 7.81 1.43
CA ASN A 268 -29.38 9.13 1.90
C ASN A 268 -29.66 10.20 0.83
N PRO A 269 -30.31 11.34 1.16
CA PRO A 269 -30.66 12.36 0.18
C PRO A 269 -29.47 13.22 -0.30
N ASN A 270 -28.28 13.10 0.33
CA ASN A 270 -27.10 13.85 -0.06
C ASN A 270 -26.60 13.41 -1.45
N PRO A 271 -26.56 14.30 -2.46
CA PRO A 271 -26.13 13.94 -3.81
C PRO A 271 -24.69 13.43 -3.90
N ASP A 272 -23.78 13.87 -3.01
CA ASP A 272 -22.38 13.38 -3.01
C ASP A 272 -22.33 11.92 -2.55
N ILE A 273 -23.12 11.53 -1.55
CA ILE A 273 -23.25 10.15 -1.11
C ILE A 273 -23.92 9.28 -2.18
N GLN A 274 -24.96 9.81 -2.85
CA GLN A 274 -25.63 9.09 -3.93
C GLN A 274 -24.70 8.81 -5.11
N ARG A 275 -23.86 9.77 -5.52
CA ARG A 275 -22.83 9.56 -6.54
C ARG A 275 -21.78 8.55 -6.08
N PHE A 276 -21.27 8.72 -4.86
CA PHE A 276 -20.28 7.83 -4.28
C PHE A 276 -20.74 6.37 -4.23
N LEU A 277 -22.00 6.13 -3.84
CA LEU A 277 -22.58 4.78 -3.75
C LEU A 277 -23.14 4.24 -5.07
N GLY A 278 -23.05 5.00 -6.17
CA GLY A 278 -23.54 4.60 -7.49
C GLY A 278 -25.07 4.60 -7.63
N VAL A 279 -25.79 5.30 -6.74
CA VAL A 279 -27.24 5.58 -6.88
C VAL A 279 -27.44 6.56 -8.04
N ILE A 280 -26.60 7.58 -8.14
CA ILE A 280 -26.42 8.40 -9.33
C ILE A 280 -25.26 7.82 -10.11
N PRO A 281 -25.49 7.25 -11.31
CA PRO A 281 -24.47 6.53 -12.07
C PRO A 281 -23.46 7.48 -12.75
N GLY A 282 -22.35 6.91 -13.24
CA GLY A 282 -21.37 7.55 -14.12
C GLY A 282 -19.93 7.45 -13.61
N LEU A 283 -19.68 7.43 -12.29
CA LEU A 283 -18.31 7.36 -11.76
C LEU A 283 -17.66 6.00 -12.02
N GLY A 284 -18.42 4.91 -11.93
CA GLY A 284 -17.91 3.58 -12.25
C GLY A 284 -17.59 3.44 -13.74
N ALA A 285 -18.47 3.94 -14.61
CA ALA A 285 -18.25 3.94 -16.05
C ALA A 285 -16.99 4.71 -16.44
N ALA A 286 -16.70 5.86 -15.80
CA ALA A 286 -15.49 6.64 -16.01
C ALA A 286 -14.20 5.86 -15.68
N LEU A 287 -14.24 4.99 -14.66
CA LEU A 287 -13.14 4.10 -14.30
C LEU A 287 -13.10 2.79 -15.11
N GLY A 288 -14.17 2.47 -15.85
CA GLY A 288 -14.30 1.19 -16.55
C GLY A 288 -14.72 0.02 -15.65
N VAL A 289 -15.39 0.31 -14.53
CA VAL A 289 -15.95 -0.66 -13.58
C VAL A 289 -17.44 -0.44 -13.35
N ASP A 290 -18.09 -1.25 -12.52
CA ASP A 290 -19.50 -1.09 -12.18
C ASP A 290 -19.76 0.20 -11.37
N ASP A 291 -20.89 0.87 -11.58
CA ASP A 291 -21.22 2.10 -10.85
C ASP A 291 -21.34 1.90 -9.34
N LYS A 292 -21.65 0.69 -8.88
CA LYS A 292 -21.70 0.33 -7.45
C LYS A 292 -20.35 -0.10 -6.86
N TRP A 293 -19.25 0.13 -7.56
CA TRP A 293 -17.92 -0.29 -7.12
C TRP A 293 -17.57 0.16 -5.69
N ALA A 294 -17.80 1.43 -5.35
CA ALA A 294 -17.51 1.97 -4.03
C ALA A 294 -18.48 1.40 -2.96
N TYR A 295 -19.79 1.24 -3.29
CA TYR A 295 -20.72 0.53 -2.43
C TYR A 295 -20.24 -0.90 -2.14
N ASN A 296 -19.85 -1.66 -3.17
CA ASN A 296 -19.37 -3.03 -3.04
C ASN A 296 -18.12 -3.13 -2.16
N ILE A 297 -17.17 -2.18 -2.30
CA ILE A 297 -15.98 -2.08 -1.45
C ILE A 297 -16.39 -1.94 0.02
N VAL A 298 -17.20 -0.93 0.33
CA VAL A 298 -17.60 -0.66 1.72
C VAL A 298 -18.39 -1.83 2.30
N LYS A 299 -19.27 -2.44 1.51
CA LYS A 299 -20.08 -3.58 1.95
C LYS A 299 -19.26 -4.80 2.33
N GLN A 300 -18.21 -5.12 1.56
CA GLN A 300 -17.46 -6.37 1.69
C GLN A 300 -16.14 -6.23 2.46
N VAL A 301 -15.54 -5.04 2.42
CA VAL A 301 -14.22 -4.79 3.03
C VAL A 301 -14.31 -3.76 4.17
N GLY A 302 -15.23 -2.81 4.08
CA GLY A 302 -15.37 -1.72 5.02
C GLY A 302 -14.77 -0.40 4.52
N ASN A 303 -14.74 0.61 5.39
CA ASN A 303 -14.06 1.87 5.16
C ASN A 303 -12.63 1.85 5.73
N TYR A 304 -11.84 2.89 5.48
CA TYR A 304 -10.45 2.95 5.95
C TYR A 304 -10.33 2.84 7.48
N GLY A 305 -11.20 3.49 8.24
CA GLY A 305 -11.21 3.40 9.70
C GLY A 305 -11.44 1.98 10.20
N GLN A 306 -12.41 1.25 9.60
CA GLN A 306 -12.66 -0.15 9.93
C GLN A 306 -11.44 -1.05 9.62
N ILE A 307 -10.82 -0.86 8.44
CA ILE A 307 -9.61 -1.60 8.04
C ILE A 307 -8.46 -1.30 9.00
N TYR A 308 -8.24 -0.04 9.33
CA TYR A 308 -7.17 0.38 10.24
C TYR A 308 -7.35 -0.25 11.63
N GLU A 309 -8.54 -0.04 12.24
CA GLU A 309 -8.81 -0.51 13.60
C GLU A 309 -8.80 -2.04 13.71
N ALA A 310 -9.24 -2.76 12.67
CA ALA A 310 -9.24 -4.22 12.67
C ALA A 310 -7.83 -4.82 12.57
N ASN A 311 -6.90 -4.13 11.91
CA ASN A 311 -5.60 -4.71 11.57
C ASN A 311 -4.45 -4.16 12.43
N VAL A 312 -4.42 -2.85 12.67
CA VAL A 312 -3.27 -2.18 13.31
C VAL A 312 -3.66 -1.27 14.49
N GLY A 313 -4.94 -0.95 14.65
CA GLY A 313 -5.45 0.01 15.60
C GLY A 313 -5.18 -0.31 17.08
N VAL A 314 -5.57 0.62 17.94
CA VAL A 314 -5.25 0.59 19.37
C VAL A 314 -5.78 -0.63 20.13
N ASN A 315 -6.82 -1.28 19.61
CA ASN A 315 -7.42 -2.48 20.20
C ASN A 315 -6.81 -3.79 19.65
N THR A 316 -5.82 -3.70 18.76
CA THR A 316 -5.06 -4.86 18.26
C THR A 316 -3.79 -5.11 19.09
N ALA A 317 -3.12 -6.22 18.81
CA ALA A 317 -1.83 -6.50 19.43
C ALA A 317 -0.73 -5.49 19.04
N LEU A 318 -0.90 -4.74 17.96
CA LEU A 318 0.01 -3.67 17.55
C LEU A 318 -0.19 -2.40 18.38
N GLY A 319 -1.45 -2.08 18.71
CA GLY A 319 -1.79 -0.94 19.55
C GLY A 319 -1.42 0.41 18.94
N ILE A 320 -1.49 0.57 17.62
CA ILE A 320 -1.00 1.78 16.92
C ILE A 320 -2.13 2.82 16.87
N PRO A 321 -1.93 4.02 17.47
CA PRO A 321 -2.88 5.12 17.28
C PRO A 321 -2.83 5.67 15.85
N ARG A 322 -3.93 6.25 15.39
CA ARG A 322 -4.06 6.79 14.03
C ARG A 322 -2.97 7.83 13.71
N GLY A 323 -2.73 8.80 14.57
CA GLY A 323 -1.73 9.86 14.35
C GLY A 323 -1.90 10.54 13.00
N LEU A 324 -0.85 10.56 12.15
CA LEU A 324 -0.94 11.09 10.78
C LEU A 324 -1.95 10.33 9.90
N ASN A 325 -2.26 9.09 10.23
CA ASN A 325 -3.23 8.26 9.52
C ASN A 325 -4.69 8.55 9.93
N GLU A 326 -4.94 9.59 10.69
CA GLU A 326 -6.29 10.08 11.00
C GLU A 326 -6.80 10.95 9.84
N GLN A 327 -8.11 11.06 9.74
CA GLN A 327 -8.79 11.93 8.77
C GLN A 327 -8.35 13.39 8.96
N TRP A 328 -8.23 14.12 7.85
CA TRP A 328 -7.77 15.51 7.83
C TRP A 328 -8.56 16.44 8.78
N TYR A 329 -9.87 16.26 8.89
CA TYR A 329 -10.72 17.07 9.78
C TYR A 329 -10.64 16.66 11.26
N LYS A 330 -9.92 15.57 11.58
CA LYS A 330 -9.62 15.09 12.93
C LYS A 330 -8.15 15.28 13.33
N GLY A 331 -7.40 16.06 12.56
CA GLY A 331 -6.01 16.39 12.85
C GLY A 331 -4.96 15.48 12.22
N GLY A 332 -5.36 14.53 11.38
CA GLY A 332 -4.45 13.75 10.54
C GLY A 332 -4.22 14.39 9.16
N ILE A 333 -3.72 13.59 8.23
CA ILE A 333 -3.44 14.03 6.85
C ILE A 333 -4.07 13.11 5.80
N MET A 334 -4.93 12.18 6.22
CA MET A 334 -5.65 11.31 5.29
C MET A 334 -6.88 12.03 4.75
N PHE A 335 -6.97 12.19 3.44
CA PHE A 335 -8.13 12.77 2.77
C PHE A 335 -8.28 12.21 1.36
N ALA A 336 -9.49 12.21 0.83
CA ALA A 336 -9.78 11.85 -0.55
C ALA A 336 -10.08 13.09 -1.39
N ALA A 337 -9.74 13.05 -2.68
CA ALA A 337 -10.21 14.04 -3.64
C ALA A 337 -11.73 13.88 -3.86
N PRO A 338 -12.45 14.97 -4.25
CA PRO A 338 -13.89 14.93 -4.44
C PRO A 338 -14.35 13.95 -5.52
N PHE A 339 -15.38 13.16 -5.24
CA PHE A 339 -16.04 12.22 -6.16
C PHE A 339 -17.10 12.95 -7.01
N ARG A 340 -16.63 13.56 -8.10
CA ARG A 340 -17.48 14.38 -9.01
C ARG A 340 -17.18 14.13 -10.47
#